data_5893e3b5f02c633e36b4245d3bc64ffe
#
_entry.id   5893e3b5f02c633e36b4245d3bc64ffe
#
_cell.length_a   1.000
_cell.length_b   1.000
_cell.length_c   1.000
_cell.angle_alpha   90.00
_cell.angle_beta   90.00
_cell.angle_gamma   90.00
#
_symmetry.space_group_name_H-M   'P 1'
#
loop_
_entity.id
_entity.type
_entity.pdbx_description
1 polymer ?
#
loop_
_entity_poly.entity_id
_entity_poly.type
_entity_poly.pdbx_seq_one_letter_code
_entity_poly.pdbx_strand_id
1 'polypeptide(L)'
;MSVDPKVLQAVVAAAPQGVAICDARAPDWPVLFVNPALERMTGYEASDMLGRNLRFLQADDHEQEGIAKIRQALAEGDTCQTLLRNYRRDGTMFWNELTVVPLRDAQGQITHFASYHREVGERAGNGRGEAALSTQTMLAYLRDDKLSGLLRRPYFEELVKRDWSLAQRESRRLSFLVFDLDYFSHYRDVFGRQGADQAFRRIARVVGGCFRRASDLCGRFDEDQIAALTTGMDLAQAAKFAESVLARIRDLAVHHPRSHISRYVTASAGVVSLVPPHNSSPQRVYDAALKALQDAKDLGRNRVVSRECE
;
A
#
# COMPACT_ATOMS: atom_id res chain seq x y z
N MET A 1 -7.73 -26.35 37.26
CA MET A 1 -8.79 -25.35 37.57
C MET A 1 -9.39 -24.91 36.25
N SER A 2 -10.66 -25.15 36.01
CA SER A 2 -11.36 -24.62 34.82
C SER A 2 -12.04 -23.33 35.21
N VAL A 3 -11.91 -22.28 34.37
CA VAL A 3 -12.63 -21.03 34.57
C VAL A 3 -14.10 -21.24 34.23
N ASP A 4 -15.00 -20.68 35.05
CA ASP A 4 -16.45 -20.78 34.80
C ASP A 4 -16.76 -20.15 33.39
N PRO A 5 -17.51 -20.88 32.52
CA PRO A 5 -17.91 -20.35 31.20
C PRO A 5 -18.62 -18.98 31.27
N LYS A 6 -19.37 -18.68 32.33
CA LYS A 6 -19.98 -17.35 32.53
C LYS A 6 -18.97 -16.24 32.75
N VAL A 7 -17.85 -16.52 33.41
CA VAL A 7 -16.75 -15.56 33.58
C VAL A 7 -16.06 -15.31 32.25
N LEU A 8 -15.82 -16.36 31.45
CA LEU A 8 -15.23 -16.19 30.12
C LEU A 8 -16.14 -15.36 29.21
N GLN A 9 -17.43 -15.62 29.23
CA GLN A 9 -18.43 -14.82 28.49
C GLN A 9 -18.42 -13.35 28.93
N ALA A 10 -18.37 -13.09 30.24
CA ALA A 10 -18.28 -11.74 30.77
C ALA A 10 -17.00 -11.00 30.35
N VAL A 11 -15.85 -11.71 30.31
CA VAL A 11 -14.58 -11.15 29.86
C VAL A 11 -14.65 -10.74 28.39
N VAL A 12 -15.19 -11.59 27.52
CA VAL A 12 -15.35 -11.29 26.09
C VAL A 12 -16.33 -10.14 25.86
N ALA A 13 -17.44 -10.11 26.63
CA ALA A 13 -18.43 -9.03 26.57
C ALA A 13 -17.84 -7.67 27.03
N ALA A 14 -16.95 -7.68 28.03
CA ALA A 14 -16.29 -6.49 28.56
C ALA A 14 -15.05 -6.05 27.75
N ALA A 15 -14.62 -6.83 26.76
CA ALA A 15 -13.44 -6.51 25.94
C ALA A 15 -13.63 -5.15 25.24
N PRO A 16 -12.61 -4.26 25.26
CA PRO A 16 -12.70 -2.95 24.62
C PRO A 16 -12.67 -3.01 23.11
N GLN A 17 -12.11 -4.09 22.56
CA GLN A 17 -12.09 -4.37 21.12
C GLN A 17 -13.36 -5.05 20.67
N GLY A 18 -13.78 -4.85 19.41
CA GLY A 18 -14.84 -5.63 18.80
C GLY A 18 -14.40 -7.09 18.68
N VAL A 19 -15.26 -8.01 19.13
CA VAL A 19 -15.02 -9.46 19.04
C VAL A 19 -16.20 -10.12 18.34
N ALA A 20 -15.92 -11.00 17.36
CA ALA A 20 -16.90 -11.89 16.79
C ALA A 20 -16.37 -13.33 16.75
N ILE A 21 -17.29 -14.30 16.79
CA ILE A 21 -17.01 -15.73 16.61
C ILE A 21 -17.88 -16.23 15.46
N CYS A 22 -17.26 -16.91 14.49
CA CYS A 22 -17.92 -17.48 13.33
C CYS A 22 -17.80 -19.01 13.35
N ASP A 23 -18.80 -19.71 12.83
CA ASP A 23 -18.74 -21.18 12.62
C ASP A 23 -17.90 -21.47 11.36
N ALA A 24 -16.75 -22.09 11.53
CA ALA A 24 -15.87 -22.46 10.43
C ALA A 24 -16.37 -23.69 9.62
N ARG A 25 -17.30 -24.46 10.17
CA ARG A 25 -17.85 -25.67 9.57
C ARG A 25 -19.14 -25.43 8.78
N ALA A 26 -19.80 -24.31 9.05
CA ALA A 26 -21.00 -23.93 8.31
C ALA A 26 -20.65 -23.21 7.00
N PRO A 27 -21.46 -23.36 5.95
CA PRO A 27 -21.28 -22.60 4.72
C PRO A 27 -21.25 -21.08 5.00
N ASP A 28 -20.34 -20.40 4.34
CA ASP A 28 -20.18 -18.93 4.41
C ASP A 28 -19.79 -18.38 5.79
N TRP A 29 -19.38 -19.22 6.74
CA TRP A 29 -18.87 -18.86 8.07
C TRP A 29 -19.75 -17.85 8.82
N PRO A 30 -20.98 -18.22 9.16
CA PRO A 30 -21.92 -17.33 9.81
C PRO A 30 -21.43 -16.94 11.21
N VAL A 31 -21.71 -15.70 11.58
CA VAL A 31 -21.43 -15.17 12.92
C VAL A 31 -22.36 -15.86 13.94
N LEU A 32 -21.75 -16.40 15.00
CA LEU A 32 -22.44 -16.99 16.14
C LEU A 32 -22.50 -16.06 17.35
N PHE A 33 -21.54 -15.15 17.47
CA PHE A 33 -21.43 -14.23 18.60
C PHE A 33 -20.77 -12.95 18.19
N VAL A 34 -21.23 -11.84 18.74
CA VAL A 34 -20.56 -10.53 18.72
C VAL A 34 -20.62 -9.91 20.12
N ASN A 35 -19.63 -9.09 20.46
CA ASN A 35 -19.66 -8.37 21.73
C ASN A 35 -20.17 -6.92 21.54
N PRO A 36 -20.58 -6.24 22.64
CA PRO A 36 -21.09 -4.87 22.56
C PRO A 36 -20.09 -3.84 21.98
N ALA A 37 -18.78 -4.11 22.04
CA ALA A 37 -17.79 -3.23 21.43
C ALA A 37 -17.87 -3.24 19.91
N LEU A 38 -18.14 -4.41 19.28
CA LEU A 38 -18.32 -4.51 17.83
C LEU A 38 -19.60 -3.79 17.37
N GLU A 39 -20.69 -3.91 18.15
CA GLU A 39 -21.94 -3.18 17.86
C GLU A 39 -21.71 -1.67 17.86
N ARG A 40 -21.08 -1.15 18.91
CA ARG A 40 -20.76 0.30 19.01
C ARG A 40 -19.85 0.77 17.88
N MET A 41 -18.87 -0.05 17.51
CA MET A 41 -17.90 0.29 16.45
C MET A 41 -18.54 0.32 15.07
N THR A 42 -19.43 -0.60 14.78
CA THR A 42 -20.01 -0.76 13.43
C THR A 42 -21.36 -0.05 13.28
N GLY A 43 -22.06 0.23 14.39
CA GLY A 43 -23.41 0.77 14.38
C GLY A 43 -24.49 -0.25 14.01
N TYR A 44 -24.13 -1.52 13.79
CA TYR A 44 -25.06 -2.63 13.61
C TYR A 44 -25.34 -3.30 14.95
N GLU A 45 -26.58 -3.71 15.16
CA GLU A 45 -26.96 -4.52 16.32
C GLU A 45 -26.52 -5.98 16.13
N ALA A 46 -26.37 -6.73 17.23
CA ALA A 46 -26.02 -8.15 17.16
C ALA A 46 -26.99 -8.94 16.27
N SER A 47 -28.29 -8.61 16.32
CA SER A 47 -29.33 -9.21 15.47
C SER A 47 -29.11 -9.02 13.97
N ASP A 48 -28.47 -7.92 13.57
CA ASP A 48 -28.13 -7.63 12.17
C ASP A 48 -26.92 -8.43 11.67
N MET A 49 -26.09 -8.91 12.59
CA MET A 49 -24.80 -9.58 12.31
C MET A 49 -24.90 -11.11 12.45
N LEU A 50 -25.67 -11.60 13.41
CA LEU A 50 -25.82 -13.04 13.69
C LEU A 50 -26.34 -13.79 12.46
N GLY A 51 -25.77 -14.95 12.18
CA GLY A 51 -26.12 -15.79 11.03
C GLY A 51 -25.60 -15.31 9.68
N ARG A 52 -24.91 -14.16 9.62
CA ARG A 52 -24.35 -13.59 8.39
C ARG A 52 -22.81 -13.66 8.41
N ASN A 53 -22.19 -13.55 7.25
CA ASN A 53 -20.75 -13.37 7.15
C ASN A 53 -20.40 -11.88 7.31
N LEU A 54 -19.39 -11.55 8.14
CA LEU A 54 -18.99 -10.16 8.38
C LEU A 54 -18.44 -9.41 7.15
N ARG A 55 -18.29 -10.08 6.00
CA ARG A 55 -17.90 -9.40 4.75
C ARG A 55 -18.89 -8.32 4.33
N PHE A 56 -20.12 -8.33 4.83
CA PHE A 56 -21.09 -7.27 4.55
C PHE A 56 -20.62 -5.90 5.05
N LEU A 57 -19.72 -5.87 6.05
CA LEU A 57 -19.08 -4.62 6.50
C LEU A 57 -18.18 -3.99 5.44
N GLN A 58 -17.85 -4.69 4.36
CA GLN A 58 -17.05 -4.17 3.25
C GLN A 58 -17.89 -3.37 2.24
N ALA A 59 -19.21 -3.44 2.32
CA ALA A 59 -20.16 -2.90 1.34
C ALA A 59 -19.74 -3.30 -0.10
N ASP A 60 -19.63 -2.36 -1.02
CA ASP A 60 -19.21 -2.61 -2.42
C ASP A 60 -17.67 -2.53 -2.61
N ASP A 61 -16.90 -2.33 -1.53
CA ASP A 61 -15.44 -2.17 -1.58
C ASP A 61 -14.72 -3.53 -1.47
N HIS A 62 -14.84 -4.32 -2.53
CA HIS A 62 -14.29 -5.69 -2.57
C HIS A 62 -12.84 -5.77 -3.04
N GLU A 63 -12.30 -4.69 -3.62
CA GLU A 63 -10.93 -4.62 -4.12
C GLU A 63 -9.96 -4.12 -3.03
N GLN A 64 -9.77 -4.93 -2.00
CA GLN A 64 -8.86 -4.63 -0.89
C GLN A 64 -7.83 -5.75 -0.74
N GLU A 65 -6.54 -5.40 -0.69
CA GLU A 65 -5.44 -6.37 -0.48
C GLU A 65 -5.65 -7.23 0.79
N GLY A 66 -6.21 -6.63 1.82
CA GLY A 66 -6.51 -7.33 3.08
C GLY A 66 -7.51 -8.48 2.93
N ILE A 67 -8.46 -8.38 2.00
CA ILE A 67 -9.45 -9.45 1.72
C ILE A 67 -8.74 -10.69 1.16
N ALA A 68 -7.80 -10.48 0.22
CA ALA A 68 -7.02 -11.58 -0.34
C ALA A 68 -6.17 -12.29 0.73
N LYS A 69 -5.56 -11.52 1.65
CA LYS A 69 -4.78 -12.06 2.77
C LYS A 69 -5.63 -12.90 3.73
N ILE A 70 -6.81 -12.40 4.10
CA ILE A 70 -7.73 -13.14 4.95
C ILE A 70 -8.11 -14.47 4.28
N ARG A 71 -8.50 -14.41 3.00
CA ARG A 71 -8.93 -15.60 2.26
C ARG A 71 -7.83 -16.66 2.18
N GLN A 72 -6.58 -16.23 1.94
CA GLN A 72 -5.42 -17.11 1.94
C GLN A 72 -5.18 -17.72 3.31
N ALA A 73 -5.09 -16.93 4.37
CA ALA A 73 -4.81 -17.41 5.72
C ALA A 73 -5.89 -18.36 6.24
N LEU A 74 -7.17 -18.07 5.96
CA LEU A 74 -8.27 -18.96 6.34
C LEU A 74 -8.22 -20.31 5.60
N ALA A 75 -7.80 -20.32 4.33
CA ALA A 75 -7.60 -21.55 3.56
C ALA A 75 -6.42 -22.38 4.10
N GLU A 76 -5.37 -21.74 4.58
CA GLU A 76 -4.19 -22.37 5.18
C GLU A 76 -4.40 -22.72 6.66
N GLY A 77 -5.47 -22.22 7.28
CA GLY A 77 -5.77 -22.40 8.69
C GLY A 77 -4.86 -21.61 9.63
N ASP A 78 -4.35 -20.49 9.16
CA ASP A 78 -3.40 -19.63 9.86
C ASP A 78 -4.08 -18.37 10.44
N THR A 79 -3.41 -17.77 11.44
CA THR A 79 -3.80 -16.46 11.96
C THR A 79 -3.48 -15.37 10.95
N CYS A 80 -4.43 -14.47 10.70
CA CYS A 80 -4.25 -13.32 9.82
C CYS A 80 -4.46 -12.02 10.58
N GLN A 81 -3.56 -11.07 10.39
CA GLN A 81 -3.76 -9.68 10.79
C GLN A 81 -3.66 -8.78 9.56
N THR A 82 -4.67 -7.96 9.35
CA THR A 82 -4.74 -7.06 8.20
C THR A 82 -5.57 -5.83 8.50
N LEU A 83 -5.49 -4.85 7.62
CA LEU A 83 -6.28 -3.62 7.68
C LEU A 83 -7.31 -3.64 6.56
N LEU A 84 -8.57 -3.34 6.88
CA LEU A 84 -9.69 -3.25 5.95
C LEU A 84 -10.39 -1.90 6.08
N ARG A 85 -10.91 -1.40 4.97
CA ARG A 85 -11.98 -0.41 4.98
C ARG A 85 -13.27 -1.13 5.23
N ASN A 86 -13.97 -0.72 6.27
CA ASN A 86 -15.30 -1.19 6.59
C ASN A 86 -16.27 -0.01 6.67
N TYR A 87 -17.55 -0.29 6.58
CA TYR A 87 -18.61 0.70 6.51
C TYR A 87 -19.61 0.44 7.62
N ARG A 88 -19.91 1.48 8.41
CA ARG A 88 -20.92 1.43 9.46
C ARG A 88 -22.32 1.36 8.83
N ARG A 89 -23.30 1.13 9.69
CA ARG A 89 -24.71 1.13 9.27
C ARG A 89 -25.16 2.42 8.60
N ASP A 90 -24.59 3.56 9.00
CA ASP A 90 -24.86 4.88 8.41
C ASP A 90 -24.07 5.18 7.12
N GLY A 91 -23.31 4.20 6.61
CA GLY A 91 -22.46 4.35 5.44
C GLY A 91 -21.10 5.00 5.69
N THR A 92 -20.81 5.42 6.91
CA THR A 92 -19.51 6.02 7.26
C THR A 92 -18.40 4.99 7.16
N MET A 93 -17.36 5.28 6.38
CA MET A 93 -16.17 4.46 6.26
C MET A 93 -15.30 4.58 7.51
N PHE A 94 -14.75 3.46 7.97
CA PHE A 94 -13.73 3.43 9.01
C PHE A 94 -12.66 2.37 8.69
N TRP A 95 -11.47 2.60 9.20
CA TRP A 95 -10.40 1.63 9.10
C TRP A 95 -10.50 0.62 10.24
N ASN A 96 -10.59 -0.65 9.88
CA ASN A 96 -10.68 -1.77 10.80
C ASN A 96 -9.38 -2.59 10.74
N GLU A 97 -8.60 -2.56 11.82
CA GLU A 97 -7.54 -3.54 12.03
C GLU A 97 -8.18 -4.84 12.48
N LEU A 98 -8.15 -5.81 11.60
CA LEU A 98 -8.78 -7.11 11.80
C LEU A 98 -7.72 -8.19 12.04
N THR A 99 -7.85 -8.89 13.17
CA THR A 99 -7.10 -10.12 13.43
C THR A 99 -8.09 -11.30 13.42
N VAL A 100 -7.83 -12.31 12.59
CA VAL A 100 -8.62 -13.54 12.55
C VAL A 100 -7.76 -14.70 13.03
N VAL A 101 -8.30 -15.48 13.98
CA VAL A 101 -7.63 -16.62 14.61
C VAL A 101 -8.47 -17.88 14.46
N PRO A 102 -7.93 -18.97 13.90
CA PRO A 102 -8.62 -20.26 13.87
C PRO A 102 -8.66 -20.90 15.26
N LEU A 103 -9.85 -21.32 15.70
CA LEU A 103 -10.04 -22.08 16.94
C LEU A 103 -10.19 -23.56 16.60
N ARG A 104 -9.38 -24.39 17.24
CA ARG A 104 -9.29 -25.83 16.96
C ARG A 104 -9.84 -26.66 18.12
N ASP A 105 -10.43 -27.79 17.81
CA ASP A 105 -10.78 -28.81 18.81
C ASP A 105 -9.58 -29.64 19.26
N ALA A 106 -9.84 -30.60 20.15
CA ALA A 106 -8.82 -31.49 20.68
C ALA A 106 -8.16 -32.40 19.62
N GLN A 107 -8.79 -32.55 18.45
CA GLN A 107 -8.29 -33.30 17.31
C GLN A 107 -7.54 -32.41 16.30
N GLY A 108 -7.39 -31.10 16.60
CA GLY A 108 -6.70 -30.14 15.75
C GLY A 108 -7.54 -29.60 14.59
N GLN A 109 -8.85 -29.99 14.48
CA GLN A 109 -9.73 -29.52 13.43
C GLN A 109 -10.23 -28.10 13.73
N ILE A 110 -10.23 -27.23 12.73
CA ILE A 110 -10.80 -25.88 12.88
C ILE A 110 -12.30 -25.99 13.02
N THR A 111 -12.83 -25.48 14.12
CA THR A 111 -14.25 -25.46 14.43
C THR A 111 -14.87 -24.08 14.31
N HIS A 112 -14.10 -23.05 14.66
CA HIS A 112 -14.56 -21.66 14.65
C HIS A 112 -13.42 -20.73 14.21
N PHE A 113 -13.79 -19.51 13.82
CA PHE A 113 -12.87 -18.40 13.70
C PHE A 113 -13.24 -17.32 14.74
N ALA A 114 -12.27 -16.92 15.56
CA ALA A 114 -12.41 -15.71 16.37
C ALA A 114 -11.83 -14.52 15.60
N SER A 115 -12.57 -13.42 15.55
CA SER A 115 -12.10 -12.19 14.95
C SER A 115 -12.08 -11.06 15.98
N TYR A 116 -10.99 -10.29 15.96
CA TYR A 116 -10.77 -9.12 16.80
C TYR A 116 -10.72 -7.90 15.88
N HIS A 117 -11.53 -6.90 16.23
CA HIS A 117 -11.71 -5.70 15.43
C HIS A 117 -11.30 -4.48 16.25
N ARG A 118 -10.46 -3.65 15.68
CA ARG A 118 -10.04 -2.39 16.28
C ARG A 118 -10.15 -1.27 15.25
N GLU A 119 -10.94 -0.25 15.58
CA GLU A 119 -10.97 0.94 14.76
C GLU A 119 -9.65 1.70 14.88
N VAL A 120 -9.04 2.04 13.74
CA VAL A 120 -7.84 2.84 13.64
C VAL A 120 -8.15 4.10 12.86
N GLY A 121 -8.15 5.28 13.50
CA GLY A 121 -8.47 6.56 12.89
C GLY A 121 -8.58 7.70 13.90
N GLU A 122 -8.83 8.92 13.45
CA GLU A 122 -8.67 10.22 14.10
C GLU A 122 -9.32 10.49 15.50
N ARG A 123 -9.93 9.50 16.14
CA ARG A 123 -10.58 9.66 17.48
C ARG A 123 -9.79 9.09 18.65
N ALA A 124 -8.46 9.10 18.60
CA ALA A 124 -7.66 8.79 19.79
C ALA A 124 -7.17 10.07 20.49
N GLY A 125 -8.09 10.95 20.81
CA GLY A 125 -7.86 11.95 21.85
C GLY A 125 -8.05 11.31 23.22
N ASN A 126 -6.95 11.14 24.00
CA ASN A 126 -6.82 10.78 25.40
C ASN A 126 -6.35 9.37 25.80
N GLY A 127 -5.54 8.69 24.97
CA GLY A 127 -4.80 7.49 25.40
C GLY A 127 -3.33 7.60 25.04
N ARG A 128 -2.50 8.11 25.94
CA ARG A 128 -1.05 8.25 25.75
C ARG A 128 -0.39 6.86 25.73
N GLY A 129 0.09 6.43 24.56
CA GLY A 129 0.99 5.27 24.44
C GLY A 129 0.60 4.28 23.34
N GLU A 130 -0.52 3.56 23.45
CA GLU A 130 -0.90 2.49 22.51
C GLU A 130 -1.53 3.00 21.21
N ALA A 131 -2.29 4.10 21.26
CA ALA A 131 -2.90 4.71 20.08
C ALA A 131 -1.86 5.32 19.12
N ALA A 132 -0.76 5.85 19.67
CA ALA A 132 0.33 6.40 18.87
C ALA A 132 1.09 5.32 18.09
N LEU A 133 1.30 4.14 18.67
CA LEU A 133 1.88 2.98 18.00
C LEU A 133 0.97 2.43 16.88
N SER A 134 -0.34 2.40 17.11
CA SER A 134 -1.31 1.92 16.12
C SER A 134 -1.47 2.90 14.95
N THR A 135 -1.50 4.19 15.21
CA THR A 135 -1.54 5.23 14.17
C THR A 135 -0.24 5.24 13.37
N GLN A 136 0.90 5.08 14.02
CA GLN A 136 2.20 5.01 13.38
C GLN A 136 2.37 3.73 12.55
N THR A 137 1.87 2.59 13.03
CA THR A 137 1.84 1.32 12.30
C THR A 137 0.88 1.40 11.11
N MET A 138 -0.28 2.04 11.27
CA MET A 138 -1.25 2.29 10.21
C MET A 138 -0.68 3.22 9.13
N LEU A 139 -0.09 4.35 9.53
CA LEU A 139 0.56 5.28 8.60
C LEU A 139 1.69 4.60 7.85
N ALA A 140 2.50 3.77 8.51
CA ALA A 140 3.53 3.00 7.86
C ALA A 140 2.94 1.95 6.88
N TYR A 141 1.82 1.31 7.24
CA TYR A 141 1.14 0.33 6.38
C TYR A 141 0.49 0.97 5.15
N LEU A 142 -0.07 2.17 5.31
CA LEU A 142 -0.68 2.95 4.23
C LEU A 142 0.37 3.70 3.40
N ARG A 143 1.50 4.03 4.01
CA ARG A 143 2.55 4.84 3.42
C ARG A 143 3.44 4.05 2.47
N ASP A 144 3.88 2.88 2.89
CA ASP A 144 4.95 2.15 2.20
C ASP A 144 4.42 0.94 1.41
N ASP A 145 4.91 0.77 0.19
CA ASP A 145 4.67 -0.43 -0.62
C ASP A 145 5.51 -1.59 -0.07
N LYS A 146 4.85 -2.69 0.28
CA LYS A 146 5.51 -3.85 0.92
C LYS A 146 6.55 -4.54 0.05
N LEU A 147 6.39 -4.48 -1.27
CA LEU A 147 7.35 -5.09 -2.18
C LEU A 147 8.60 -4.24 -2.31
N SER A 148 8.43 -2.95 -2.59
CA SER A 148 9.52 -2.04 -2.92
C SER A 148 10.13 -1.35 -1.69
N GLY A 149 9.36 -1.17 -0.62
CA GLY A 149 9.71 -0.32 0.54
C GLY A 149 9.64 1.18 0.23
N LEU A 150 9.17 1.55 -0.95
CA LEU A 150 8.92 2.94 -1.36
C LEU A 150 7.51 3.38 -0.96
N LEU A 151 7.19 4.66 -1.11
CA LEU A 151 5.83 5.14 -0.88
C LEU A 151 4.84 4.45 -1.83
N ARG A 152 3.67 4.11 -1.33
CA ARG A 152 2.55 3.68 -2.18
C ARG A 152 2.04 4.83 -3.02
N ARG A 153 1.58 4.54 -4.22
CA ARG A 153 1.10 5.54 -5.17
C ARG A 153 0.07 6.52 -4.58
N PRO A 154 -1.01 6.10 -3.90
CA PRO A 154 -1.98 7.05 -3.35
C PRO A 154 -1.36 8.00 -2.33
N TYR A 155 -0.49 7.49 -1.45
CA TYR A 155 0.19 8.32 -0.46
C TYR A 155 1.25 9.24 -1.08
N PHE A 156 1.99 8.74 -2.07
CA PHE A 156 2.92 9.53 -2.86
C PHE A 156 2.22 10.70 -3.57
N GLU A 157 1.09 10.44 -4.25
CA GLU A 157 0.31 11.48 -4.94
C GLU A 157 -0.24 12.53 -3.98
N GLU A 158 -0.63 12.15 -2.76
CA GLU A 158 -1.07 13.09 -1.73
C GLU A 158 0.06 14.01 -1.26
N LEU A 159 1.25 13.45 -1.01
CA LEU A 159 2.43 14.23 -0.67
C LEU A 159 2.84 15.16 -1.83
N VAL A 160 2.75 14.69 -3.06
CA VAL A 160 3.01 15.53 -4.25
C VAL A 160 2.03 16.70 -4.31
N LYS A 161 0.72 16.51 -4.03
CA LYS A 161 -0.26 17.59 -3.97
C LYS A 161 0.09 18.64 -2.90
N ARG A 162 0.52 18.18 -1.74
CA ARG A 162 0.97 19.05 -0.64
C ARG A 162 2.18 19.90 -1.08
N ASP A 163 3.21 19.24 -1.61
CA ASP A 163 4.47 19.90 -1.99
C ASP A 163 4.28 20.79 -3.23
N TRP A 164 3.35 20.43 -4.12
CA TRP A 164 2.91 21.27 -5.23
C TRP A 164 2.32 22.59 -4.74
N SER A 165 1.38 22.53 -3.80
CA SER A 165 0.73 23.72 -3.22
C SER A 165 1.74 24.60 -2.48
N LEU A 166 2.72 24.00 -1.81
CA LEU A 166 3.80 24.73 -1.16
C LEU A 166 4.70 25.43 -2.19
N ALA A 167 5.09 24.71 -3.23
CA ALA A 167 5.95 25.23 -4.30
C ALA A 167 5.27 26.35 -5.11
N GLN A 168 3.94 26.28 -5.31
CA GLN A 168 3.17 27.39 -5.90
C GLN A 168 3.28 28.67 -5.08
N ARG A 169 3.12 28.58 -3.75
CA ARG A 169 3.18 29.76 -2.87
C ARG A 169 4.58 30.37 -2.77
N GLU A 170 5.59 29.52 -2.79
CA GLU A 170 6.98 29.93 -2.61
C GLU A 170 7.73 30.11 -3.92
N SER A 171 7.06 29.95 -5.06
CA SER A 171 7.66 29.98 -6.41
C SER A 171 8.89 29.07 -6.52
N ARG A 172 8.82 27.90 -5.87
CA ARG A 172 9.91 26.92 -5.88
C ARG A 172 9.81 25.99 -7.07
N ARG A 173 10.95 25.62 -7.61
CA ARG A 173 11.05 24.63 -8.68
C ARG A 173 10.90 23.22 -8.14
N LEU A 174 10.06 22.43 -8.82
CA LEU A 174 9.89 21.00 -8.62
C LEU A 174 10.38 20.24 -9.84
N SER A 175 11.01 19.10 -9.62
CA SER A 175 11.34 18.14 -10.67
C SER A 175 10.67 16.82 -10.39
N PHE A 176 9.91 16.32 -11.36
CA PHE A 176 9.22 15.04 -11.32
C PHE A 176 9.90 14.07 -12.27
N LEU A 177 10.24 12.89 -11.77
CA LEU A 177 10.95 11.84 -12.48
C LEU A 177 10.13 10.56 -12.44
N VAL A 178 9.98 9.89 -13.58
CA VAL A 178 9.38 8.55 -13.67
C VAL A 178 10.38 7.61 -14.28
N PHE A 179 10.62 6.48 -13.63
CA PHE A 179 11.50 5.39 -14.08
C PHE A 179 10.65 4.17 -14.38
N ASP A 180 10.94 3.49 -15.48
CA ASP A 180 10.25 2.27 -15.90
C ASP A 180 11.29 1.22 -16.30
N LEU A 181 11.14 -0.01 -15.81
CA LEU A 181 12.09 -1.07 -16.09
C LEU A 181 11.85 -1.64 -17.48
N ASP A 182 12.85 -1.56 -18.33
CA ASP A 182 12.77 -1.96 -19.72
C ASP A 182 12.53 -3.47 -19.87
N TYR A 183 11.49 -3.83 -20.64
CA TYR A 183 11.11 -5.22 -20.90
C TYR A 183 10.84 -6.07 -19.66
N PHE A 184 10.40 -5.47 -18.55
CA PHE A 184 10.25 -6.19 -17.29
C PHE A 184 9.13 -7.24 -17.31
N SER A 185 8.15 -7.11 -18.20
CA SER A 185 7.18 -8.17 -18.48
C SER A 185 7.87 -9.44 -19.01
N HIS A 186 8.81 -9.30 -19.95
CA HIS A 186 9.61 -10.44 -20.44
C HIS A 186 10.53 -11.03 -19.37
N TYR A 187 11.00 -10.22 -18.43
CA TYR A 187 11.73 -10.69 -17.25
C TYR A 187 10.83 -11.59 -16.39
N ARG A 188 9.61 -11.15 -16.13
CA ARG A 188 8.59 -11.90 -15.37
C ARG A 188 8.22 -13.22 -16.04
N ASP A 189 8.13 -13.25 -17.38
CA ASP A 189 7.84 -14.47 -18.16
C ASP A 189 8.95 -15.53 -18.00
N VAL A 190 10.21 -15.10 -17.78
CA VAL A 190 11.34 -16.01 -17.62
C VAL A 190 11.50 -16.49 -16.17
N PHE A 191 11.44 -15.57 -15.21
CA PHE A 191 11.79 -15.84 -13.81
C PHE A 191 10.57 -16.00 -12.90
N GLY A 192 9.36 -15.91 -13.46
CA GLY A 192 8.11 -15.94 -12.72
C GLY A 192 7.93 -14.70 -11.84
N ARG A 193 6.76 -14.62 -11.19
CA ARG A 193 6.40 -13.50 -10.31
C ARG A 193 7.39 -13.30 -9.18
N GLN A 194 7.76 -14.39 -8.51
CA GLN A 194 8.67 -14.34 -7.35
C GLN A 194 10.06 -13.80 -7.72
N GLY A 195 10.62 -14.25 -8.86
CA GLY A 195 11.90 -13.76 -9.35
C GLY A 195 11.85 -12.28 -9.76
N ALA A 196 10.76 -11.87 -10.42
CA ALA A 196 10.53 -10.48 -10.78
C ALA A 196 10.38 -9.59 -9.54
N ASP A 197 9.64 -10.03 -8.52
CA ASP A 197 9.46 -9.32 -7.26
C ASP A 197 10.80 -9.12 -6.51
N GLN A 198 11.67 -10.13 -6.50
CA GLN A 198 13.01 -10.02 -5.92
C GLN A 198 13.89 -9.02 -6.67
N ALA A 199 13.86 -9.07 -8.01
CA ALA A 199 14.61 -8.13 -8.84
C ALA A 199 14.11 -6.70 -8.64
N PHE A 200 12.80 -6.49 -8.70
CA PHE A 200 12.18 -5.18 -8.47
C PHE A 200 12.52 -4.61 -7.09
N ARG A 201 12.46 -5.42 -6.03
CA ARG A 201 12.83 -5.00 -4.66
C ARG A 201 14.27 -4.51 -4.57
N ARG A 202 15.21 -5.20 -5.24
CA ARG A 202 16.62 -4.78 -5.27
C ARG A 202 16.78 -3.44 -6.00
N ILE A 203 16.12 -3.28 -7.13
CA ILE A 203 16.17 -2.05 -7.95
C ILE A 203 15.52 -0.89 -7.19
N ALA A 204 14.32 -1.10 -6.64
CA ALA A 204 13.60 -0.09 -5.87
C ALA A 204 14.43 0.44 -4.68
N ARG A 205 15.16 -0.45 -4.00
CA ARG A 205 16.07 -0.04 -2.90
C ARG A 205 17.19 0.86 -3.41
N VAL A 206 17.76 0.58 -4.57
CA VAL A 206 18.81 1.40 -5.16
C VAL A 206 18.27 2.75 -5.61
N VAL A 207 17.11 2.76 -6.29
CA VAL A 207 16.45 4.00 -6.73
C VAL A 207 16.08 4.86 -5.51
N GLY A 208 15.36 4.30 -4.54
CA GLY A 208 14.98 5.02 -3.31
C GLY A 208 16.18 5.55 -2.54
N GLY A 209 17.30 4.80 -2.52
CA GLY A 209 18.56 5.23 -1.91
C GLY A 209 19.24 6.43 -2.61
N CYS A 210 18.77 6.84 -3.80
CA CYS A 210 19.25 8.05 -4.47
C CYS A 210 18.53 9.32 -3.96
N PHE A 211 17.30 9.19 -3.48
CA PHE A 211 16.45 10.29 -2.99
C PHE A 211 16.58 10.38 -1.46
N ARG A 212 17.56 11.17 -0.98
CA ARG A 212 17.95 11.20 0.45
C ARG A 212 17.60 12.48 1.18
N ARG A 213 17.19 13.53 0.47
CA ARG A 213 16.84 14.80 1.11
C ARG A 213 15.48 14.65 1.79
N ALA A 214 15.26 15.38 2.88
CA ALA A 214 13.98 15.37 3.59
C ALA A 214 12.80 15.81 2.70
N SER A 215 13.08 16.57 1.63
CA SER A 215 12.09 17.02 0.64
C SER A 215 11.93 16.07 -0.54
N ASP A 216 12.71 14.99 -0.62
CA ASP A 216 12.59 14.06 -1.74
C ASP A 216 11.48 13.05 -1.44
N LEU A 217 10.64 12.81 -2.43
CA LEU A 217 9.63 11.76 -2.41
C LEU A 217 10.01 10.69 -3.43
N CYS A 218 9.85 9.42 -3.07
CA CYS A 218 10.06 8.32 -3.99
C CYS A 218 8.99 7.25 -3.73
N GLY A 219 8.22 6.90 -4.75
CA GLY A 219 7.07 6.00 -4.64
C GLY A 219 7.00 4.98 -5.76
N ARG A 220 6.38 3.84 -5.49
CA ARG A 220 5.99 2.89 -6.52
C ARG A 220 4.77 3.45 -7.24
N PHE A 221 4.93 3.69 -8.54
CA PHE A 221 3.91 4.37 -9.34
C PHE A 221 3.03 3.38 -10.10
N ASP A 222 3.63 2.27 -10.56
CA ASP A 222 2.92 1.14 -11.18
C ASP A 222 3.66 -0.17 -10.90
N GLU A 223 3.31 -1.27 -11.56
CA GLU A 223 3.91 -2.60 -11.35
C GLU A 223 5.44 -2.59 -11.48
N ASP A 224 5.96 -1.93 -12.49
CA ASP A 224 7.38 -1.81 -12.85
C ASP A 224 7.87 -0.35 -12.94
N GLN A 225 7.06 0.60 -12.42
CA GLN A 225 7.38 2.03 -12.43
C GLN A 225 7.64 2.59 -11.03
N ILE A 226 8.62 3.46 -10.97
CA ILE A 226 8.99 4.22 -9.77
C ILE A 226 8.92 5.71 -10.13
N ALA A 227 8.20 6.49 -9.33
CA ALA A 227 8.16 7.94 -9.48
C ALA A 227 8.88 8.64 -8.32
N ALA A 228 9.44 9.79 -8.60
CA ALA A 228 10.06 10.62 -7.59
C ALA A 228 9.77 12.10 -7.82
N LEU A 229 9.70 12.84 -6.71
CA LEU A 229 9.63 14.30 -6.70
C LEU A 229 10.83 14.83 -5.93
N THR A 230 11.51 15.85 -6.47
CA THR A 230 12.61 16.53 -5.80
C THR A 230 12.50 18.04 -6.01
N THR A 231 13.14 18.80 -5.13
CA THR A 231 13.12 20.26 -5.16
C THR A 231 14.51 20.85 -5.48
N GLY A 232 14.54 22.04 -6.07
CA GLY A 232 15.76 22.82 -6.24
C GLY A 232 16.70 22.34 -7.33
N MET A 233 16.24 21.47 -8.26
CA MET A 233 16.98 21.12 -9.47
C MET A 233 16.34 21.80 -10.69
N ASP A 234 17.14 22.31 -11.59
CA ASP A 234 16.67 22.66 -12.92
C ASP A 234 16.53 21.41 -13.80
N LEU A 235 16.01 21.57 -15.01
CA LEU A 235 15.74 20.44 -15.90
C LEU A 235 17.01 19.66 -16.26
N ALA A 236 18.11 20.36 -16.53
CA ALA A 236 19.38 19.73 -16.89
C ALA A 236 20.00 18.95 -15.71
N GLN A 237 19.93 19.52 -14.50
CA GLN A 237 20.37 18.88 -13.27
C GLN A 237 19.53 17.64 -12.94
N ALA A 238 18.20 17.74 -13.09
CA ALA A 238 17.30 16.62 -12.85
C ALA A 238 17.49 15.49 -13.88
N ALA A 239 17.72 15.83 -15.16
CA ALA A 239 18.05 14.84 -16.20
C ALA A 239 19.36 14.12 -15.90
N LYS A 240 20.45 14.88 -15.58
CA LYS A 240 21.73 14.29 -15.20
C LYS A 240 21.63 13.42 -13.94
N PHE A 241 20.81 13.82 -12.98
CA PHE A 241 20.53 13.01 -11.80
C PHE A 241 19.82 11.71 -12.17
N ALA A 242 18.79 11.76 -13.04
CA ALA A 242 18.12 10.57 -13.54
C ALA A 242 19.08 9.62 -14.28
N GLU A 243 20.01 10.15 -15.09
CA GLU A 243 21.05 9.33 -15.74
C GLU A 243 21.92 8.59 -14.71
N SER A 244 22.27 9.25 -13.59
CA SER A 244 23.03 8.62 -12.52
C SER A 244 22.24 7.50 -11.83
N VAL A 245 20.92 7.66 -11.73
CA VAL A 245 20.03 6.59 -11.20
C VAL A 245 19.99 5.40 -12.17
N LEU A 246 19.84 5.65 -13.47
CA LEU A 246 19.89 4.59 -14.49
C LEU A 246 21.23 3.85 -14.48
N ALA A 247 22.34 4.56 -14.30
CA ALA A 247 23.65 3.94 -14.18
C ALA A 247 23.71 2.98 -12.99
N ARG A 248 23.21 3.39 -11.82
CA ARG A 248 23.16 2.54 -10.63
C ARG A 248 22.26 1.32 -10.79
N ILE A 249 21.17 1.43 -11.58
CA ILE A 249 20.32 0.27 -11.92
C ILE A 249 21.14 -0.72 -12.77
N ARG A 250 21.86 -0.24 -13.78
CA ARG A 250 22.74 -1.09 -14.62
C ARG A 250 23.86 -1.76 -13.80
N ASP A 251 24.44 -1.05 -12.86
CA ASP A 251 25.54 -1.55 -11.99
C ASP A 251 25.10 -2.70 -11.08
N LEU A 252 23.77 -2.87 -10.84
CA LEU A 252 23.24 -4.04 -10.15
C LEU A 252 23.46 -5.34 -10.92
N ALA A 253 23.72 -5.26 -12.23
CA ALA A 253 23.96 -6.37 -13.14
C ALA A 253 22.91 -7.50 -13.02
N VAL A 254 21.64 -7.16 -12.85
CA VAL A 254 20.54 -8.13 -12.81
C VAL A 254 20.38 -8.71 -14.21
N HIS A 255 20.70 -10.01 -14.38
CA HIS A 255 20.70 -10.65 -15.68
C HIS A 255 19.29 -10.72 -16.30
N HIS A 256 19.12 -10.29 -17.55
CA HIS A 256 17.87 -10.26 -18.29
C HIS A 256 18.01 -10.94 -19.67
N PRO A 257 17.75 -12.26 -19.77
CA PRO A 257 18.07 -13.04 -20.97
C PRO A 257 17.18 -12.71 -22.18
N ARG A 258 16.02 -12.07 -21.97
CA ARG A 258 15.07 -11.68 -23.03
C ARG A 258 15.02 -10.17 -23.30
N SER A 259 15.97 -9.40 -22.77
CA SER A 259 16.07 -7.99 -23.13
C SER A 259 16.76 -7.82 -24.49
N HIS A 260 16.19 -6.98 -25.36
CA HIS A 260 16.76 -6.65 -26.66
C HIS A 260 17.77 -5.50 -26.63
N ILE A 261 18.01 -4.93 -25.43
CA ILE A 261 18.89 -3.74 -25.27
C ILE A 261 20.20 -4.14 -24.61
N SER A 262 20.12 -4.96 -23.57
CA SER A 262 21.25 -5.31 -22.71
C SER A 262 21.01 -6.68 -22.10
N ARG A 263 22.08 -7.44 -21.85
CA ARG A 263 22.02 -8.68 -21.07
C ARG A 263 21.62 -8.46 -19.59
N TYR A 264 21.50 -7.21 -19.16
CA TYR A 264 21.08 -6.83 -17.82
C TYR A 264 19.83 -5.98 -17.86
N VAL A 265 19.10 -5.93 -16.75
CA VAL A 265 17.95 -5.04 -16.60
C VAL A 265 18.41 -3.60 -16.75
N THR A 266 17.71 -2.86 -17.59
CA THR A 266 17.85 -1.41 -17.78
C THR A 266 16.55 -0.71 -17.42
N ALA A 267 16.59 0.59 -17.36
CA ALA A 267 15.39 1.40 -17.18
C ALA A 267 15.42 2.62 -18.13
N SER A 268 14.24 3.09 -18.49
CA SER A 268 14.02 4.35 -19.16
C SER A 268 13.43 5.36 -18.17
N ALA A 269 13.70 6.64 -18.36
CA ALA A 269 13.17 7.69 -17.50
C ALA A 269 12.64 8.89 -18.26
N GLY A 270 11.49 9.41 -17.78
CA GLY A 270 10.95 10.71 -18.15
C GLY A 270 11.17 11.72 -17.04
N VAL A 271 11.62 12.91 -17.38
CA VAL A 271 11.94 13.97 -16.42
C VAL A 271 11.29 15.28 -16.84
N VAL A 272 10.63 15.92 -15.87
CA VAL A 272 10.01 17.24 -16.05
C VAL A 272 10.42 18.13 -14.89
N SER A 273 10.73 19.40 -15.18
CA SER A 273 11.01 20.39 -14.15
C SER A 273 10.29 21.70 -14.45
N LEU A 274 9.62 22.24 -13.42
CA LEU A 274 8.86 23.49 -13.57
C LEU A 274 8.75 24.21 -12.21
N VAL A 275 8.38 25.47 -12.26
CA VAL A 275 7.78 26.17 -11.11
C VAL A 275 6.27 26.05 -11.29
N PRO A 276 5.53 25.42 -10.33
CA PRO A 276 4.11 25.19 -10.52
C PRO A 276 3.32 26.48 -10.73
N PRO A 277 2.59 26.62 -11.86
CA PRO A 277 1.75 27.81 -12.10
C PRO A 277 0.63 27.92 -11.07
N HIS A 278 0.19 29.12 -10.72
CA HIS A 278 -0.98 29.33 -9.90
C HIS A 278 -2.21 28.68 -10.54
N ASN A 279 -3.08 28.09 -9.71
CA ASN A 279 -4.30 27.39 -10.13
C ASN A 279 -4.08 26.17 -11.04
N SER A 280 -2.89 25.56 -11.01
CA SER A 280 -2.60 24.30 -11.70
C SER A 280 -2.59 23.12 -10.74
N SER A 281 -2.75 21.91 -11.29
CA SER A 281 -2.69 20.66 -10.55
C SER A 281 -1.47 19.83 -10.94
N PRO A 282 -1.02 18.88 -10.09
CA PRO A 282 0.08 17.97 -10.41
C PRO A 282 -0.18 17.06 -11.63
N GLN A 283 -1.43 16.93 -12.09
CA GLN A 283 -1.77 16.04 -13.22
C GLN A 283 -0.96 16.37 -14.47
N ARG A 284 -0.78 17.66 -14.76
CA ARG A 284 0.01 18.09 -15.93
C ARG A 284 1.46 17.57 -15.90
N VAL A 285 2.09 17.58 -14.72
CA VAL A 285 3.48 17.10 -14.61
C VAL A 285 3.56 15.59 -14.73
N TYR A 286 2.55 14.86 -14.26
CA TYR A 286 2.47 13.41 -14.45
C TYR A 286 2.36 13.07 -15.93
N ASP A 287 1.42 13.70 -16.65
CA ASP A 287 1.20 13.46 -18.07
C ASP A 287 2.44 13.80 -18.91
N ALA A 288 3.09 14.92 -18.61
CA ALA A 288 4.30 15.35 -19.29
C ALA A 288 5.49 14.39 -19.03
N ALA A 289 5.64 13.90 -17.79
CA ALA A 289 6.70 12.96 -17.44
C ALA A 289 6.46 11.58 -18.06
N LEU A 290 5.22 11.09 -18.09
CA LEU A 290 4.87 9.85 -18.75
C LEU A 290 5.06 9.92 -20.26
N LYS A 291 4.77 11.08 -20.88
CA LYS A 291 5.07 11.32 -22.30
C LYS A 291 6.58 11.33 -22.57
N ALA A 292 7.37 11.98 -21.73
CA ALA A 292 8.83 11.93 -21.84
C ALA A 292 9.39 10.51 -21.66
N LEU A 293 8.82 9.73 -20.74
CA LEU A 293 9.15 8.32 -20.56
C LEU A 293 8.83 7.50 -21.82
N GLN A 294 7.66 7.73 -22.43
CA GLN A 294 7.30 7.04 -23.67
C GLN A 294 8.29 7.38 -24.80
N ASP A 295 8.67 8.66 -24.95
CA ASP A 295 9.69 9.06 -25.90
C ASP A 295 11.05 8.37 -25.63
N ALA A 296 11.43 8.21 -24.35
CA ALA A 296 12.65 7.48 -24.00
C ALA A 296 12.58 6.01 -24.44
N LYS A 297 11.42 5.38 -24.32
CA LYS A 297 11.18 4.01 -24.79
C LYS A 297 11.23 3.92 -26.33
N ASP A 298 10.61 4.86 -27.03
CA ASP A 298 10.54 4.89 -28.49
C ASP A 298 11.91 5.20 -29.13
N LEU A 299 12.72 6.01 -28.48
CA LEU A 299 14.09 6.31 -28.90
C LEU A 299 15.09 5.17 -28.64
N GLY A 300 14.64 4.02 -28.14
CA GLY A 300 15.47 2.81 -27.98
C GLY A 300 15.77 2.45 -26.53
N ARG A 301 15.03 2.99 -25.58
CA ARG A 301 15.09 2.68 -24.13
C ARG A 301 16.47 2.99 -23.47
N ASN A 302 16.65 2.57 -22.21
CA ASN A 302 17.89 2.72 -21.44
C ASN A 302 18.46 4.14 -21.46
N ARG A 303 17.58 5.13 -21.35
CA ARG A 303 17.90 6.57 -21.44
C ARG A 303 16.94 7.44 -20.67
N VAL A 304 17.35 8.67 -20.51
CA VAL A 304 16.53 9.75 -19.96
C VAL A 304 16.06 10.64 -21.11
N VAL A 305 14.78 10.98 -21.10
CA VAL A 305 14.23 12.09 -21.89
C VAL A 305 13.68 13.13 -20.93
N SER A 306 14.05 14.37 -21.11
CA SER A 306 13.57 15.49 -20.30
C SER A 306 12.75 16.45 -21.17
N ARG A 307 11.68 17.02 -20.58
CA ARG A 307 10.81 17.99 -21.23
C ARG A 307 10.55 19.17 -20.28
N GLU A 308 10.50 20.36 -20.79
CA GLU A 308 9.89 21.48 -20.09
C GLU A 308 8.37 21.26 -20.04
N CYS A 309 7.73 21.62 -18.95
CA CYS A 309 6.28 21.63 -18.83
C CYS A 309 5.84 23.08 -19.04
N GLU A 310 5.27 23.37 -20.21
CA GLU A 310 4.64 24.64 -20.53
C GLU A 310 3.35 24.88 -19.75
#